data_b42bdf8b3e2ed46d36ba588f8b3b8b79
#
_entry.id   b42bdf8b3e2ed46d36ba588f8b3b8b79
#
_cell.length_a   1.000
_cell.length_b   1.000
_cell.length_c   1.000
_cell.angle_alpha   90.00
_cell.angle_beta   90.00
_cell.angle_gamma   90.00
#
_symmetry.space_group_name_H-M   'P 1'
#
loop_
_entity.id
_entity.type
_entity.pdbx_description
1 polymer ?
#
loop_
_entity_poly.entity_id
_entity_poly.type
_entity_poly.pdbx_seq_one_letter_code
_entity_poly.pdbx_strand_id
1 'polypeptide(L)' 'MSVSQPIRGRNNRQRGEVLALLEQVDDFRTPQQLHHDLQSRGGRVGLTTVYRTLQMLVDAGEVDTMRLPTGEQLFRR' A
#
# COMPACT_ATOMS: atom_id res chain seq x y z
N MET A 1 8.78 20.01 18.29
CA MET A 1 9.10 19.75 17.62
C MET A 1 9.09 18.49 17.22
N SER A 2 9.03 17.90 16.69
CA SER A 2 9.25 16.72 16.22
C SER A 2 8.93 15.60 17.02
N VAL A 3 8.17 15.68 17.94
CA VAL A 3 7.91 14.62 18.79
C VAL A 3 7.13 13.53 18.18
N SER A 4 6.36 13.77 17.15
CA SER A 4 5.53 12.76 16.57
C SER A 4 6.28 11.87 15.60
N GLN A 5 7.56 11.98 15.55
CA GLN A 5 8.34 11.24 14.58
C GLN A 5 8.18 9.75 14.58
N PRO A 6 8.14 9.05 15.71
CA PRO A 6 8.06 7.59 15.69
C PRO A 6 6.87 7.07 14.91
N ILE A 7 5.71 7.66 15.14
CA ILE A 7 4.51 7.20 14.47
C ILE A 7 4.57 7.57 13.00
N ARG A 8 5.02 8.76 12.73
CA ARG A 8 5.12 9.25 11.36
C ARG A 8 6.14 8.44 10.56
N GLY A 9 7.23 8.07 11.19
CA GLY A 9 8.24 7.26 10.54
C GLY A 9 7.72 5.88 10.18
N ARG A 10 6.93 5.29 11.05
CA ARG A 10 6.34 3.98 10.79
C ARG A 10 5.40 4.04 9.59
N ASN A 11 4.55 5.04 9.53
CA ASN A 11 3.64 5.20 8.41
C ASN A 11 4.39 5.43 7.11
N ASN A 12 5.47 6.20 7.16
CA ASN A 12 6.26 6.44 5.97
C ASN A 12 6.94 5.17 5.47
N ARG A 13 7.36 4.31 6.40
CA ARG A 13 7.98 3.05 6.01
C ARG A 13 6.96 2.17 5.27
N GLN A 14 5.75 2.08 5.79
CA GLN A 14 4.72 1.27 5.16
C GLN A 14 4.37 1.81 3.78
N ARG A 15 4.26 3.13 3.67
CA ARG A 15 3.98 3.74 2.38
C ARG A 15 5.10 3.43 1.39
N GLY A 16 6.34 3.55 1.83
CA GLY A 16 7.47 3.25 0.97
C GLY A 16 7.51 1.81 0.52
N GLU A 17 7.19 0.88 1.42
CA GLU A 17 7.18 -0.53 1.07
C GLU A 17 6.10 -0.85 0.05
N VAL A 18 4.90 -0.29 0.24
CA VAL A 18 3.81 -0.52 -0.70
C VAL A 18 4.14 0.08 -2.06
N LEU A 19 4.66 1.31 -2.08
CA LEU A 19 5.03 1.95 -3.33
C LEU A 19 6.13 1.17 -4.06
N ALA A 20 7.11 0.67 -3.32
CA ALA A 20 8.19 -0.09 -3.93
C ALA A 20 7.67 -1.37 -4.59
N LEU A 21 6.71 -2.04 -3.93
CA LEU A 21 6.12 -3.23 -4.52
C LEU A 21 5.35 -2.90 -5.78
N LEU A 22 4.58 -1.83 -5.75
CA LEU A 22 3.79 -1.43 -6.91
C LEU A 22 4.68 -1.02 -8.08
N GLU A 23 5.83 -0.42 -7.78
CA GLU A 23 6.76 -0.05 -8.83
C GLU A 23 7.40 -1.25 -9.51
N GLN A 24 7.57 -2.34 -8.78
CA GLN A 24 8.17 -3.54 -9.32
C GLN A 24 7.23 -4.28 -10.27
N VAL A 25 5.93 -4.03 -10.12
CA VAL A 25 4.93 -4.70 -10.94
C VAL A 25 4.27 -3.63 -11.80
N ASP A 26 4.45 -3.73 -13.10
CA ASP A 26 3.88 -2.75 -14.00
C ASP A 26 2.45 -3.12 -14.35
N ASP A 27 1.62 -3.34 -13.35
CA ASP A 27 0.26 -3.77 -13.54
C ASP A 27 -0.54 -3.50 -12.28
N PHE A 28 -1.86 -3.59 -12.37
CA PHE A 28 -2.74 -3.44 -11.22
C PHE A 28 -2.65 -4.64 -10.30
N ARG A 29 -2.69 -4.38 -8.99
CA ARG A 29 -2.60 -5.42 -7.97
C ARG A 29 -3.72 -5.26 -6.97
N THR A 30 -4.19 -6.38 -6.40
CA THR A 30 -5.17 -6.34 -5.33
C THR A 30 -4.47 -6.12 -3.99
N PRO A 31 -5.19 -5.61 -2.98
CA PRO A 31 -4.62 -5.50 -1.64
C PRO A 31 -4.13 -6.85 -1.10
N GLN A 32 -4.85 -7.93 -1.42
CA GLN A 32 -4.45 -9.25 -0.97
C GLN A 32 -3.11 -9.68 -1.56
N GLN A 33 -2.91 -9.42 -2.84
CA GLN A 33 -1.64 -9.72 -3.50
C GLN A 33 -0.51 -8.93 -2.86
N LEU A 34 -0.73 -7.65 -2.60
CA LEU A 34 0.28 -6.81 -1.98
C LEU A 34 0.58 -7.27 -0.56
N HIS A 35 -0.46 -7.64 0.18
CA HIS A 35 -0.28 -8.13 1.53
C HIS A 35 0.56 -9.41 1.54
N HIS A 36 0.26 -10.32 0.61
CA HIS A 36 1.02 -11.55 0.49
C HIS A 36 2.49 -11.27 0.17
N ASP A 37 2.73 -10.35 -0.75
CA ASP A 37 4.10 -9.99 -1.14
C ASP A 37 4.86 -9.38 0.03
N LEU A 38 4.21 -8.52 0.80
CA LEU A 38 4.84 -7.92 1.97
C LEU A 38 5.20 -8.97 3.01
N GLN A 39 4.30 -9.92 3.24
CA GLN A 39 4.58 -10.98 4.19
C GLN A 39 5.72 -11.87 3.73
N SER A 40 5.81 -12.14 2.44
CA SER A 40 6.90 -12.93 1.89
C SER A 40 8.26 -12.27 2.10
N ARG A 41 8.26 -10.96 2.27
CA ARG A 41 9.49 -10.19 2.51
C ARG A 41 9.73 -9.95 3.98
N GLY A 42 9.01 -10.62 4.84
CA GLY A 42 9.18 -10.48 6.28
C GLY A 42 8.42 -9.33 6.90
N GLY A 43 7.58 -8.67 6.14
CA GLY A 43 6.75 -7.60 6.68
C GLY A 43 5.69 -8.14 7.61
N ARG A 44 5.29 -7.32 8.59
CA ARG A 44 4.29 -7.72 9.56
C ARG A 44 3.10 -6.78 9.53
N VAL A 45 2.66 -6.47 8.35
CA VAL A 45 1.57 -5.53 8.16
C VAL A 45 0.29 -6.32 7.92
N GLY A 46 -0.78 -5.98 8.62
CA GLY A 46 -2.06 -6.62 8.39
C GLY A 46 -2.73 -6.12 7.14
N LEU A 47 -3.69 -6.89 6.64
CA LEU A 47 -4.39 -6.54 5.41
C LEU A 47 -5.12 -5.20 5.55
N THR A 48 -5.72 -4.93 6.70
CA THR A 48 -6.41 -3.67 6.92
C THR A 48 -5.46 -2.49 6.77
N THR A 49 -4.24 -2.62 7.30
CA THR A 49 -3.26 -1.56 7.20
C THR A 49 -2.82 -1.35 5.76
N VAL A 50 -2.67 -2.44 5.00
CA VAL A 50 -2.34 -2.34 3.58
C VAL A 50 -3.43 -1.55 2.85
N TYR A 51 -4.69 -1.86 3.13
CA TYR A 51 -5.81 -1.18 2.51
C TYR A 51 -5.81 0.31 2.82
N ARG A 52 -5.59 0.66 4.10
CA ARG A 52 -5.56 2.07 4.50
C ARG A 52 -4.41 2.80 3.85
N THR A 53 -3.25 2.15 3.76
CA THR A 53 -2.09 2.75 3.13
C THR A 53 -2.36 3.02 1.66
N LEU A 54 -2.97 2.06 0.97
CA LEU A 54 -3.33 2.24 -0.44
C LEU A 54 -4.30 3.39 -0.62
N GLN A 55 -5.31 3.51 0.25
CA GLN A 55 -6.26 4.60 0.16
C GLN A 55 -5.58 5.95 0.35
N MET A 56 -4.66 6.03 1.30
CA MET A 56 -3.91 7.26 1.51
C MET A 56 -3.09 7.63 0.28
N LEU A 57 -2.49 6.64 -0.37
CA LEU A 57 -1.69 6.88 -1.56
C LEU A 57 -2.55 7.32 -2.75
N VAL A 58 -3.76 6.77 -2.85
CA VAL A 58 -4.70 7.21 -3.88
C VAL A 58 -5.10 8.67 -3.62
N ASP A 59 -5.41 9.00 -2.37
CA ASP A 59 -5.80 10.36 -2.02
C ASP A 59 -4.66 11.35 -2.27
N ALA A 60 -3.44 10.90 -2.13
CA ALA A 60 -2.27 11.75 -2.39
C ALA A 60 -1.92 11.83 -3.87
N GLY A 61 -2.62 11.09 -4.72
CA GLY A 61 -2.35 11.11 -6.14
C GLY A 61 -1.12 10.30 -6.56
N GLU A 62 -0.63 9.44 -5.69
CA GLU A 62 0.57 8.66 -5.99
C GLU A 62 0.25 7.27 -6.53
N VAL A 63 -0.97 6.82 -6.40
CA VAL A 63 -1.39 5.50 -6.83
C VAL A 63 -2.73 5.61 -7.54
N ASP A 64 -2.86 4.93 -8.65
CA ASP A 64 -4.13 4.85 -9.37
C ASP A 64 -4.91 3.64 -8.87
N THR A 65 -6.22 3.72 -8.97
CA THR A 65 -7.08 2.62 -8.56
C THR A 65 -8.18 2.43 -9.59
N MET A 66 -8.65 1.19 -9.68
CA MET A 66 -9.82 0.88 -10.50
C MET A 66 -10.63 -0.19 -9.79
N ARG A 67 -11.91 -0.24 -10.08
CA ARG A 67 -12.81 -1.22 -9.50
C ARG A 67 -13.39 -2.08 -10.62
N LEU A 68 -13.29 -3.38 -10.43
CA LEU A 68 -13.87 -4.32 -11.39
C LEU A 68 -15.37 -4.44 -11.19
N PRO A 69 -16.10 -4.95 -12.19
CA PRO A 69 -17.55 -5.18 -12.04
C PRO A 69 -17.87 -6.10 -10.86
N THR A 70 -16.93 -6.96 -10.46
CA THR A 70 -17.10 -7.83 -9.31
C THR A 70 -17.06 -7.08 -7.99
N GLY A 71 -16.65 -5.81 -8.00
CA GLY A 71 -16.46 -5.03 -6.79
C GLY A 71 -15.03 -5.04 -6.28
N GLU A 72 -14.19 -5.87 -6.87
CA GLU A 72 -12.79 -5.94 -6.46
C GLU A 72 -12.05 -4.67 -6.86
N GLN A 73 -11.24 -4.14 -5.95
CA GLN A 73 -10.49 -2.92 -6.19
C GLN A 73 -9.04 -3.24 -6.44
N LEU A 74 -8.46 -2.62 -7.45
CA LEU A 74 -7.08 -2.84 -7.85
C LEU A 74 -6.31 -1.53 -7.75
N PHE A 75 -5.00 -1.64 -7.56
CA PHE A 75 -4.13 -0.48 -7.38
C PHE A 75 -2.88 -0.62 -8.23
N ARG A 76 -2.41 0.52 -8.73
CA ARG A 76 -1.21 0.58 -9.56
C ARG A 76 -0.54 1.93 -9.37
N ARG A 77 0.76 1.94 -9.35
CA ARG A 77 1.49 3.17 -9.26
C ARG A 77 1.69 3.89 -10.61
#